data_de9234edeaf349ae78e2fc24e3acd631
#
_entry.id   de9234edeaf349ae78e2fc24e3acd631
#
_cell.length_a   1.000
_cell.length_b   1.000
_cell.length_c   1.000
_cell.angle_alpha   90.00
_cell.angle_beta   90.00
_cell.angle_gamma   90.00
#
_symmetry.space_group_name_H-M   'P 1'
#
loop_
_entity.id
_entity.type
_entity.pdbx_description
1 polymer ?
#
loop_
_entity_poly.entity_id
_entity_poly.type
_entity_poly.pdbx_seq_one_letter_code
_entity_poly.pdbx_strand_id
1 'polypeptide(L)'
;KQKLAAEGLFNEDHKQDIPELPGCIGVITSRSGAAIRDVLIVIARRFPSVPVKLFPVPVQGEESAPAICHALELAQQYGACDVLLLVRGGGSLEDLWAFNEEVVARAIAASPVPVVSAVGHETDVTIADFVADVRAATPTRAAELLAGRLEEQARRLELATRGLERDLARRVEEFGGMDLR
;
A
#
# COMPACT_ATOMS: atom_id res chain seq x y z
N LYS A 1 -15.61 17.48 7.29
CA LYS A 1 -14.21 17.82 6.95
C LYS A 1 -13.61 18.75 7.99
N GLN A 2 -14.21 19.97 8.24
CA GLN A 2 -13.67 20.96 9.20
C GLN A 2 -13.47 20.40 10.60
N LYS A 3 -14.43 19.62 11.13
CA LYS A 3 -14.34 18.94 12.44
C LYS A 3 -13.09 18.04 12.52
N LEU A 4 -12.90 17.15 11.56
CA LEU A 4 -11.78 16.21 11.54
C LEU A 4 -10.42 16.92 11.33
N ALA A 5 -10.41 18.01 10.57
CA ALA A 5 -9.22 18.85 10.43
C ALA A 5 -8.85 19.54 11.76
N ALA A 6 -9.86 20.05 12.50
CA ALA A 6 -9.65 20.67 13.82
C ALA A 6 -9.16 19.66 14.88
N GLU A 7 -9.55 18.40 14.75
CA GLU A 7 -9.05 17.29 15.58
C GLU A 7 -7.66 16.78 15.15
N GLY A 8 -7.08 17.30 14.05
CA GLY A 8 -5.74 16.96 13.59
C GLY A 8 -5.63 15.65 12.79
N LEU A 9 -6.76 15.03 12.39
CA LEU A 9 -6.72 13.75 11.66
C LEU A 9 -6.02 13.82 10.29
N PHE A 10 -5.78 15.01 9.76
CA PHE A 10 -5.13 15.22 8.48
C PHE A 10 -3.66 15.65 8.61
N ASN A 11 -3.13 15.72 9.86
CA ASN A 11 -1.77 16.17 10.08
C ASN A 11 -0.76 15.13 9.57
N GLU A 12 0.28 15.61 8.90
CA GLU A 12 1.37 14.77 8.39
C GLU A 12 2.09 14.00 9.51
N ASP A 13 2.14 14.55 10.73
CA ASP A 13 2.77 13.92 11.90
C ASP A 13 2.10 12.62 12.35
N HIS A 14 0.85 12.40 11.93
CA HIS A 14 0.10 11.18 12.23
C HIS A 14 0.25 10.11 11.13
N LYS A 15 0.80 10.47 9.98
CA LYS A 15 0.95 9.57 8.84
C LYS A 15 2.13 8.63 9.01
N GLN A 16 1.88 7.38 8.70
CA GLN A 16 2.86 6.31 8.76
C GLN A 16 3.62 6.19 7.44
N ASP A 17 4.90 5.87 7.54
CA ASP A 17 5.70 5.56 6.37
C ASP A 17 5.28 4.22 5.75
N ILE A 18 5.17 4.19 4.43
CA ILE A 18 4.96 2.94 3.70
C ILE A 18 6.23 2.09 3.79
N PRO A 19 6.15 0.81 4.20
CA PRO A 19 7.30 -0.05 4.28
C PRO A 19 8.02 -0.18 2.92
N GLU A 20 9.34 -0.21 2.97
CA GLU A 20 10.15 -0.36 1.75
C GLU A 20 10.00 -1.75 1.12
N LEU A 21 9.80 -2.76 1.96
CA LEU A 21 9.62 -4.17 1.58
C LEU A 21 8.39 -4.76 2.29
N PRO A 22 7.16 -4.52 1.80
CA PRO A 22 6.01 -5.18 2.38
C PRO A 22 6.07 -6.69 2.12
N GLY A 23 5.95 -7.48 3.16
CA GLY A 23 5.85 -8.95 3.08
C GLY A 23 4.47 -9.41 2.64
N CYS A 24 3.43 -8.56 2.82
CA CYS A 24 2.07 -8.83 2.37
C CYS A 24 1.31 -7.50 2.14
N ILE A 25 0.60 -7.41 1.03
CA ILE A 25 -0.25 -6.27 0.70
C ILE A 25 -1.71 -6.65 0.92
N GLY A 26 -2.40 -5.94 1.81
CA GLY A 26 -3.86 -6.05 1.97
C GLY A 26 -4.57 -5.14 0.97
N VAL A 27 -5.62 -5.61 0.31
CA VAL A 27 -6.43 -4.80 -0.61
C VAL A 27 -7.87 -4.82 -0.16
N ILE A 28 -8.41 -3.65 0.16
CA ILE A 28 -9.80 -3.44 0.57
C ILE A 28 -10.55 -2.86 -0.64
N THR A 29 -11.38 -3.65 -1.27
CA THR A 29 -12.14 -3.28 -2.48
C THR A 29 -13.21 -4.32 -2.79
N SER A 30 -13.97 -4.11 -3.86
CA SER A 30 -14.96 -5.09 -4.33
C SER A 30 -14.28 -6.33 -4.94
N ARG A 31 -14.91 -7.50 -4.75
CA ARG A 31 -14.38 -8.79 -5.21
C ARG A 31 -14.18 -8.87 -6.72
N SER A 32 -15.03 -8.22 -7.51
CA SER A 32 -15.13 -8.38 -8.97
C SER A 32 -14.92 -7.08 -9.75
N GLY A 33 -14.49 -6.00 -9.11
CA GLY A 33 -14.31 -4.70 -9.74
C GLY A 33 -13.09 -4.62 -10.67
N ALA A 34 -13.05 -3.59 -11.53
CA ALA A 34 -11.87 -3.28 -12.33
C ALA A 34 -10.66 -2.95 -11.45
N ALA A 35 -10.87 -2.23 -10.35
CA ALA A 35 -9.82 -1.79 -9.44
C ALA A 35 -8.94 -2.94 -8.92
N ILE A 36 -9.54 -4.05 -8.48
CA ILE A 36 -8.76 -5.20 -8.00
C ILE A 36 -7.95 -5.84 -9.12
N ARG A 37 -8.50 -5.92 -10.34
CA ARG A 37 -7.78 -6.46 -11.50
C ARG A 37 -6.58 -5.61 -11.85
N ASP A 38 -6.75 -4.29 -11.86
CA ASP A 38 -5.66 -3.34 -12.15
C ASP A 38 -4.54 -3.45 -11.13
N VAL A 39 -4.87 -3.51 -9.84
CA VAL A 39 -3.89 -3.72 -8.76
C VAL A 39 -3.14 -5.04 -8.95
N LEU A 40 -3.87 -6.14 -9.15
CA LEU A 40 -3.25 -7.47 -9.29
C LEU A 40 -2.37 -7.58 -10.54
N ILE A 41 -2.77 -6.97 -11.66
CA ILE A 41 -1.94 -6.95 -12.89
C ILE A 41 -0.62 -6.24 -12.64
N VAL A 42 -0.64 -5.08 -11.96
CA VAL A 42 0.57 -4.32 -11.67
C VAL A 42 1.48 -5.09 -10.72
N ILE A 43 0.95 -5.60 -9.60
CA ILE A 43 1.74 -6.35 -8.62
C ILE A 43 2.30 -7.63 -9.23
N ALA A 44 1.48 -8.43 -9.93
CA ALA A 44 1.93 -9.67 -10.56
C ALA A 44 3.00 -9.45 -11.63
N ARG A 45 2.95 -8.31 -12.33
CA ARG A 45 3.94 -7.97 -13.36
C ARG A 45 5.27 -7.51 -12.77
N ARG A 46 5.24 -6.70 -11.71
CA ARG A 46 6.43 -6.04 -11.17
C ARG A 46 7.03 -6.78 -9.99
N PHE A 47 6.20 -7.43 -9.18
CA PHE A 47 6.65 -8.13 -7.98
C PHE A 47 5.79 -9.36 -7.65
N PRO A 48 5.89 -10.44 -8.44
CA PRO A 48 5.02 -11.62 -8.34
C PRO A 48 5.19 -12.42 -7.04
N SER A 49 6.27 -12.20 -6.29
CA SER A 49 6.56 -12.91 -5.03
C SER A 49 5.84 -12.34 -3.81
N VAL A 50 5.25 -11.12 -3.90
CA VAL A 50 4.55 -10.51 -2.77
C VAL A 50 3.11 -11.02 -2.72
N PRO A 51 2.70 -11.67 -1.63
CA PRO A 51 1.32 -12.09 -1.45
C PRO A 51 0.38 -10.90 -1.32
N VAL A 52 -0.77 -11.02 -1.98
CA VAL A 52 -1.86 -10.05 -1.91
C VAL A 52 -3.05 -10.68 -1.22
N LYS A 53 -3.54 -10.05 -0.17
CA LYS A 53 -4.73 -10.46 0.58
C LYS A 53 -5.89 -9.55 0.27
N LEU A 54 -6.96 -10.10 -0.30
CA LEU A 54 -8.18 -9.35 -0.58
C LEU A 54 -9.12 -9.36 0.64
N PHE A 55 -9.55 -8.18 1.07
CA PHE A 55 -10.64 -7.94 2.01
C PHE A 55 -11.84 -7.38 1.22
N PRO A 56 -12.76 -8.25 0.80
CA PRO A 56 -13.82 -7.83 -0.12
C PRO A 56 -14.90 -7.04 0.59
N VAL A 57 -15.20 -5.84 0.06
CA VAL A 57 -16.27 -4.95 0.56
C VAL A 57 -17.10 -4.41 -0.61
N PRO A 58 -18.36 -4.04 -0.38
CA PRO A 58 -19.04 -3.15 -1.30
C PRO A 58 -18.34 -1.78 -1.28
N VAL A 59 -18.11 -1.19 -2.46
CA VAL A 59 -17.44 0.11 -2.61
C VAL A 59 -18.41 1.24 -3.00
N GLN A 60 -19.70 0.97 -2.90
CA GLN A 60 -20.80 1.91 -3.16
C GLN A 60 -22.06 1.45 -2.42
N GLY A 61 -22.98 2.39 -2.14
CA GLY A 61 -24.20 2.14 -1.39
C GLY A 61 -24.01 2.26 0.12
N GLU A 62 -25.12 2.20 0.87
CA GLU A 62 -25.19 2.46 2.32
C GLU A 62 -24.36 1.47 3.15
N GLU A 63 -24.19 0.24 2.69
CA GLU A 63 -23.43 -0.80 3.38
C GLU A 63 -21.90 -0.62 3.25
N SER A 64 -21.44 0.31 2.41
CA SER A 64 -20.00 0.44 2.11
C SER A 64 -19.19 0.93 3.30
N ALA A 65 -19.65 1.97 3.99
CA ALA A 65 -18.90 2.55 5.11
C ALA A 65 -18.71 1.57 6.28
N PRO A 66 -19.75 0.88 6.78
CA PRO A 66 -19.57 -0.13 7.81
C PRO A 66 -18.72 -1.33 7.36
N ALA A 67 -18.86 -1.76 6.09
CA ALA A 67 -18.07 -2.85 5.55
C ALA A 67 -16.59 -2.49 5.42
N ILE A 68 -16.25 -1.27 5.03
CA ILE A 68 -14.87 -0.76 4.99
C ILE A 68 -14.26 -0.73 6.38
N CYS A 69 -14.98 -0.20 7.38
CA CYS A 69 -14.52 -0.20 8.77
C CYS A 69 -14.23 -1.62 9.27
N HIS A 70 -15.17 -2.54 9.05
CA HIS A 70 -14.99 -3.94 9.41
C HIS A 70 -13.80 -4.59 8.69
N ALA A 71 -13.59 -4.29 7.41
CA ALA A 71 -12.44 -4.81 6.65
C ALA A 71 -11.10 -4.30 7.17
N LEU A 72 -11.03 -3.03 7.60
CA LEU A 72 -9.84 -2.47 8.27
C LEU A 72 -9.55 -3.21 9.57
N GLU A 73 -10.57 -3.47 10.41
CA GLU A 73 -10.44 -4.25 11.63
C GLU A 73 -10.00 -5.70 11.36
N LEU A 74 -10.60 -6.35 10.36
CA LEU A 74 -10.21 -7.72 9.96
C LEU A 74 -8.76 -7.78 9.47
N ALA A 75 -8.30 -6.77 8.72
CA ALA A 75 -6.93 -6.72 8.26
C ALA A 75 -5.94 -6.60 9.43
N GLN A 76 -6.28 -5.81 10.46
CA GLN A 76 -5.51 -5.73 11.70
C GLN A 76 -5.47 -7.07 12.44
N GLN A 77 -6.63 -7.72 12.61
CA GLN A 77 -6.72 -9.02 13.27
C GLN A 77 -5.95 -10.12 12.51
N TYR A 78 -5.95 -10.04 11.18
CA TYR A 78 -5.18 -10.96 10.35
C TYR A 78 -3.67 -10.82 10.58
N GLY A 79 -3.18 -9.62 10.86
CA GLY A 79 -1.85 -9.33 11.38
C GLY A 79 -0.68 -9.62 10.44
N ALA A 80 -0.93 -10.02 9.19
CA ALA A 80 0.12 -10.38 8.24
C ALA A 80 0.31 -9.36 7.11
N CYS A 81 -0.54 -8.32 7.03
CA CYS A 81 -0.40 -7.26 6.04
C CYS A 81 0.44 -6.12 6.61
N ASP A 82 1.42 -5.66 5.86
CA ASP A 82 2.31 -4.55 6.23
C ASP A 82 1.85 -3.21 5.65
N VAL A 83 0.96 -3.25 4.68
CA VAL A 83 0.34 -2.09 4.06
C VAL A 83 -1.05 -2.45 3.54
N LEU A 84 -1.98 -1.50 3.63
CA LEU A 84 -3.35 -1.65 3.13
C LEU A 84 -3.59 -0.70 1.96
N LEU A 85 -4.18 -1.22 0.89
CA LEU A 85 -4.71 -0.44 -0.23
C LEU A 85 -6.23 -0.37 -0.11
N LEU A 86 -6.76 0.81 0.15
CA LEU A 86 -8.18 1.11 0.04
C LEU A 86 -8.44 1.65 -1.36
N VAL A 87 -9.04 0.83 -2.22
CA VAL A 87 -9.17 1.18 -3.63
C VAL A 87 -10.60 1.06 -4.13
N ARG A 88 -10.95 1.97 -5.05
CA ARG A 88 -12.20 1.94 -5.78
C ARG A 88 -11.92 2.24 -7.25
N GLY A 89 -12.65 1.56 -8.13
CA GLY A 89 -12.66 1.88 -9.57
C GLY A 89 -13.49 3.12 -9.88
N GLY A 90 -13.57 3.51 -11.14
CA GLY A 90 -14.41 4.63 -11.59
C GLY A 90 -15.89 4.45 -11.22
N GLY A 91 -16.61 5.57 -11.14
CA GLY A 91 -18.02 5.65 -10.80
C GLY A 91 -18.43 7.10 -10.54
N SER A 92 -19.68 7.36 -10.19
CA SER A 92 -20.19 8.71 -9.92
C SER A 92 -19.69 9.27 -8.58
N LEU A 93 -19.79 10.60 -8.41
CA LEU A 93 -19.49 11.26 -7.13
C LEU A 93 -20.37 10.74 -5.97
N GLU A 94 -21.61 10.36 -6.27
CA GLU A 94 -22.53 9.77 -5.30
C GLU A 94 -22.00 8.46 -4.71
N ASP A 95 -21.30 7.68 -5.53
CA ASP A 95 -20.68 6.43 -5.12
C ASP A 95 -19.46 6.63 -4.21
N LEU A 96 -18.92 7.86 -4.10
CA LEU A 96 -17.80 8.20 -3.21
C LEU A 96 -18.24 8.58 -1.80
N TRP A 97 -19.56 8.62 -1.53
CA TRP A 97 -20.08 9.12 -0.27
C TRP A 97 -19.54 8.34 0.94
N ALA A 98 -19.49 7.03 0.86
CA ALA A 98 -18.97 6.18 1.94
C ALA A 98 -17.55 6.56 2.39
N PHE A 99 -16.70 6.98 1.47
CA PHE A 99 -15.32 7.41 1.75
C PHE A 99 -15.23 8.84 2.33
N ASN A 100 -16.35 9.54 2.42
CA ASN A 100 -16.48 10.84 3.07
C ASN A 100 -17.10 10.73 4.47
N GLU A 101 -17.43 9.54 4.94
CA GLU A 101 -18.00 9.33 6.25
C GLU A 101 -16.94 9.41 7.36
N GLU A 102 -17.34 10.02 8.49
CA GLU A 102 -16.47 10.20 9.66
C GLU A 102 -15.98 8.84 10.21
N VAL A 103 -16.84 7.82 10.19
CA VAL A 103 -16.52 6.49 10.72
C VAL A 103 -15.36 5.84 9.93
N VAL A 104 -15.35 5.99 8.60
CA VAL A 104 -14.27 5.49 7.73
C VAL A 104 -12.98 6.25 7.96
N ALA A 105 -13.07 7.59 8.07
CA ALA A 105 -11.91 8.42 8.38
C ALA A 105 -11.24 8.00 9.70
N ARG A 106 -12.04 7.79 10.76
CA ARG A 106 -11.52 7.34 12.06
C ARG A 106 -10.96 5.93 12.03
N ALA A 107 -11.56 5.03 11.27
CA ALA A 107 -11.05 3.67 11.11
C ALA A 107 -9.70 3.66 10.39
N ILE A 108 -9.51 4.51 9.37
CA ILE A 108 -8.22 4.69 8.69
C ILE A 108 -7.18 5.26 9.67
N ALA A 109 -7.50 6.36 10.37
CA ALA A 109 -6.59 6.99 11.33
C ALA A 109 -6.18 6.07 12.49
N ALA A 110 -7.05 5.14 12.88
CA ALA A 110 -6.78 4.16 13.95
C ALA A 110 -6.01 2.92 13.45
N SER A 111 -5.74 2.80 12.15
CA SER A 111 -5.04 1.64 11.60
C SER A 111 -3.59 1.61 12.08
N PRO A 112 -3.11 0.52 12.69
CA PRO A 112 -1.70 0.34 13.03
C PRO A 112 -0.84 -0.01 11.80
N VAL A 113 -1.47 -0.24 10.66
CA VAL A 113 -0.85 -0.57 9.39
C VAL A 113 -1.08 0.59 8.43
N PRO A 114 -0.05 1.10 7.73
CA PRO A 114 -0.21 2.21 6.82
C PRO A 114 -1.23 1.95 5.72
N VAL A 115 -2.06 2.95 5.46
CA VAL A 115 -3.16 2.88 4.48
C VAL A 115 -2.86 3.78 3.29
N VAL A 116 -2.88 3.20 2.10
CA VAL A 116 -2.83 3.93 0.82
C VAL A 116 -4.25 4.03 0.28
N SER A 117 -4.77 5.24 0.13
CA SER A 117 -6.06 5.49 -0.51
C SER A 117 -5.90 5.72 -2.01
N ALA A 118 -6.69 5.02 -2.80
CA ALA A 118 -6.83 5.24 -4.25
C ALA A 118 -8.31 5.17 -4.64
N VAL A 119 -9.09 6.04 -4.02
CA VAL A 119 -10.56 6.10 -4.12
C VAL A 119 -10.98 7.23 -5.03
N GLY A 120 -10.43 8.43 -4.82
CA GLY A 120 -10.74 9.62 -5.60
C GLY A 120 -9.84 9.78 -6.81
N HIS A 121 -10.39 10.27 -7.92
CA HIS A 121 -9.61 10.73 -9.07
C HIS A 121 -8.89 12.06 -8.75
N GLU A 122 -8.12 12.60 -9.68
CA GLU A 122 -7.34 13.84 -9.47
C GLU A 122 -8.18 15.01 -8.94
N THR A 123 -9.42 15.13 -9.40
CA THR A 123 -10.36 16.21 -9.03
C THR A 123 -11.23 15.90 -7.80
N ASP A 124 -11.45 14.63 -7.48
CA ASP A 124 -12.46 14.19 -6.52
C ASP A 124 -11.81 13.62 -5.25
N VAL A 125 -11.29 14.50 -4.40
CA VAL A 125 -10.60 14.11 -3.17
C VAL A 125 -11.61 13.83 -2.06
N THR A 126 -11.59 12.63 -1.52
CA THR A 126 -12.42 12.20 -0.41
C THR A 126 -11.80 12.48 0.97
N ILE A 127 -12.59 12.37 2.04
CA ILE A 127 -12.06 12.46 3.41
C ILE A 127 -11.10 11.31 3.69
N ALA A 128 -11.36 10.11 3.17
CA ALA A 128 -10.44 8.98 3.26
C ALA A 128 -9.06 9.30 2.66
N ASP A 129 -9.01 10.03 1.53
CA ASP A 129 -7.75 10.45 0.91
C ASP A 129 -6.93 11.44 1.75
N PHE A 130 -7.60 12.29 2.55
CA PHE A 130 -6.92 13.22 3.46
C PHE A 130 -6.34 12.52 4.69
N VAL A 131 -7.02 11.50 5.20
CA VAL A 131 -6.63 10.78 6.42
C VAL A 131 -5.62 9.67 6.12
N ALA A 132 -5.70 9.05 4.96
CA ALA A 132 -4.77 8.00 4.56
C ALA A 132 -3.31 8.49 4.60
N ASP A 133 -2.40 7.58 4.90
CA ASP A 133 -0.96 7.85 4.98
C ASP A 133 -0.41 8.31 3.63
N VAL A 134 -0.88 7.69 2.55
CA VAL A 134 -0.54 8.09 1.18
C VAL A 134 -1.79 8.09 0.31
N ARG A 135 -1.91 9.11 -0.53
CA ARG A 135 -2.93 9.18 -1.58
C ARG A 135 -2.35 8.84 -2.94
N ALA A 136 -3.06 8.01 -3.69
CA ALA A 136 -2.81 7.76 -5.11
C ALA A 136 -4.05 8.12 -5.94
N ALA A 137 -3.85 8.68 -7.14
CA ALA A 137 -4.95 9.13 -7.98
C ALA A 137 -5.76 7.98 -8.63
N THR A 138 -5.20 6.77 -8.64
CA THR A 138 -5.86 5.58 -9.22
C THR A 138 -5.37 4.29 -8.53
N PRO A 139 -6.16 3.18 -8.59
CA PRO A 139 -5.72 1.87 -8.11
C PRO A 139 -4.39 1.41 -8.72
N THR A 140 -4.19 1.65 -10.01
CA THR A 140 -2.94 1.37 -10.74
C THR A 140 -1.77 2.15 -10.12
N ARG A 141 -1.94 3.46 -9.87
CA ARG A 141 -0.88 4.29 -9.26
C ARG A 141 -0.55 3.86 -7.84
N ALA A 142 -1.54 3.44 -7.04
CA ALA A 142 -1.29 2.87 -5.71
C ALA A 142 -0.43 1.61 -5.79
N ALA A 143 -0.77 0.69 -6.69
CA ALA A 143 0.00 -0.52 -6.91
C ALA A 143 1.42 -0.24 -7.44
N GLU A 144 1.58 0.72 -8.37
CA GLU A 144 2.89 1.16 -8.88
C GLU A 144 3.77 1.76 -7.80
N LEU A 145 3.19 2.53 -6.87
CA LEU A 145 3.91 3.14 -5.75
C LEU A 145 4.56 2.06 -4.88
N LEU A 146 3.80 1.01 -4.54
CA LEU A 146 4.33 -0.11 -3.76
C LEU A 146 5.33 -0.94 -4.58
N ALA A 147 5.02 -1.24 -5.82
CA ALA A 147 5.89 -2.00 -6.71
C ALA A 147 7.22 -1.27 -6.98
N GLY A 148 7.19 0.05 -7.15
CA GLY A 148 8.39 0.85 -7.37
C GLY A 148 9.35 0.84 -6.17
N ARG A 149 8.84 0.83 -4.95
CA ARG A 149 9.66 0.66 -3.73
C ARG A 149 10.33 -0.71 -3.68
N LEU A 150 9.58 -1.77 -3.98
CA LEU A 150 10.10 -3.14 -4.04
C LEU A 150 11.17 -3.32 -5.12
N GLU A 151 10.97 -2.75 -6.31
CA GLU A 151 11.96 -2.77 -7.41
C GLU A 151 13.27 -2.07 -7.00
N GLU A 152 13.19 -0.93 -6.34
CA GLU A 152 14.37 -0.20 -5.86
C GLU A 152 15.17 -1.01 -4.83
N GLN A 153 14.49 -1.69 -3.89
CA GLN A 153 15.15 -2.54 -2.90
C GLN A 153 15.78 -3.78 -3.55
N ALA A 154 15.10 -4.41 -4.49
CA ALA A 154 15.65 -5.53 -5.24
C ALA A 154 16.94 -5.12 -5.98
N ARG A 155 16.95 -3.94 -6.61
CA ARG A 155 18.13 -3.39 -7.28
C ARG A 155 19.27 -3.10 -6.29
N ARG A 156 18.97 -2.52 -5.12
CA ARG A 156 19.99 -2.27 -4.07
C ARG A 156 20.61 -3.57 -3.59
N LEU A 157 19.81 -4.60 -3.36
CA LEU A 157 20.29 -5.92 -2.95
C LEU A 157 21.20 -6.54 -4.02
N GLU A 158 20.79 -6.50 -5.29
CA GLU A 158 21.60 -7.01 -6.41
C GLU A 158 22.96 -6.31 -6.50
N LEU A 159 22.99 -4.98 -6.37
CA LEU A 159 24.24 -4.22 -6.38
C LEU A 159 25.14 -4.59 -5.19
N ALA A 160 24.57 -4.76 -4.00
CA ALA A 160 25.33 -5.18 -2.81
C ALA A 160 25.90 -6.59 -2.99
N THR A 161 25.12 -7.54 -3.50
CA THR A 161 25.59 -8.92 -3.78
C THR A 161 26.74 -8.93 -4.77
N ARG A 162 26.62 -8.21 -5.88
CA ARG A 162 27.71 -8.08 -6.85
C ARG A 162 28.96 -7.40 -6.29
N GLY A 163 28.78 -6.49 -5.33
CA GLY A 163 29.89 -5.87 -4.59
C GLY A 163 30.64 -6.91 -3.75
N LEU A 164 29.89 -7.69 -2.96
CA LEU A 164 30.47 -8.76 -2.12
C LEU A 164 31.18 -9.83 -2.94
N GLU A 165 30.61 -10.25 -4.05
CA GLU A 165 31.24 -11.23 -4.96
C GLU A 165 32.59 -10.74 -5.49
N ARG A 166 32.66 -9.47 -5.90
CA ARG A 166 33.93 -8.87 -6.35
C ARG A 166 34.97 -8.77 -5.25
N ASP A 167 34.56 -8.36 -4.04
CA ASP A 167 35.47 -8.28 -2.90
C ASP A 167 35.98 -9.65 -2.47
N LEU A 168 35.12 -10.66 -2.49
CA LEU A 168 35.51 -12.05 -2.22
C LEU A 168 36.49 -12.56 -3.25
N ALA A 169 36.21 -12.35 -4.54
CA ALA A 169 37.12 -12.77 -5.63
C ALA A 169 38.49 -12.12 -5.47
N ARG A 170 38.56 -10.82 -5.18
CA ARG A 170 39.83 -10.13 -4.96
C ARG A 170 40.58 -10.71 -3.76
N ARG A 171 39.90 -10.98 -2.64
CA ARG A 171 40.53 -11.59 -1.45
C ARG A 171 41.04 -12.99 -1.72
N VAL A 172 40.30 -13.80 -2.46
CA VAL A 172 40.76 -15.16 -2.86
C VAL A 172 42.02 -15.07 -3.73
N GLU A 173 42.07 -14.12 -4.65
CA GLU A 173 43.29 -13.90 -5.49
C GLU A 173 44.49 -13.44 -4.60
N GLU A 174 44.26 -12.51 -3.67
CA GLU A 174 45.30 -12.02 -2.72
C GLU A 174 45.84 -13.17 -1.86
N PHE A 175 44.98 -14.07 -1.35
CA PHE A 175 45.39 -15.24 -0.56
C PHE A 175 45.99 -16.36 -1.43
N GLY A 176 45.46 -16.57 -2.63
CA GLY A 176 46.01 -17.58 -3.58
C GLY A 176 47.37 -17.24 -4.13
N GLY A 177 47.75 -15.95 -4.11
CA GLY A 177 49.09 -15.49 -4.50
C GLY A 177 50.13 -15.55 -3.37
N MET A 178 49.77 -15.87 -2.13
CA MET A 178 50.73 -16.13 -1.05
C MET A 178 51.24 -17.56 -1.18
N ASP A 179 52.25 -17.78 -2.03
CA ASP A 179 53.00 -19.00 -2.06
C ASP A 179 53.56 -19.31 -0.66
N LEU A 180 53.19 -20.48 -0.16
CA LEU A 180 53.84 -21.10 1.00
C LEU A 180 55.28 -21.41 0.61
N ARG A 181 56.21 -20.45 0.81
CA ARG A 181 57.64 -20.72 0.80
C ARG A 181 58.08 -21.18 2.20
#